data_b434eee933a8f9160493767f99478fb5
#
_entry.id   b434eee933a8f9160493767f99478fb5
#
_cell.length_a   1.000
_cell.length_b   1.000
_cell.length_c   1.000
_cell.angle_alpha   90.00
_cell.angle_beta   90.00
_cell.angle_gamma   90.00
#
_symmetry.space_group_name_H-M   'P 1'
#
loop_
_entity.id
_entity.type
_entity.pdbx_description
1 polymer ?
#
loop_
_entity_poly.entity_id
_entity_poly.type
_entity_poly.pdbx_seq_one_letter_code
_entity_poly.pdbx_strand_id
1 'polypeptide(L)'
;MIGLPANTRVWLAAGHTDMRRGFDGLAAMVQTALEENPFSGHVFVFRGRRGDIVKVLWFDDQGLCLFAKRLERGHFVWPQATSGAVSLTPAQLSMLLEGIDWRMPQRTWQPDTLPSPQIAA
;
A
#
# COMPACT_ATOMS: atom_id res chain seq x y z
N MET A 1 -4.47 -3.46 9.50
CA MET A 1 -4.41 -4.59 8.59
C MET A 1 -3.88 -5.81 9.32
N ILE A 2 -4.19 -6.99 8.84
CA ILE A 2 -3.74 -8.21 9.49
C ILE A 2 -2.22 -8.37 9.38
N GLY A 3 -1.65 -9.10 10.32
CA GLY A 3 -0.24 -9.44 10.26
C GLY A 3 0.06 -10.34 9.07
N LEU A 4 1.23 -10.19 8.49
CA LEU A 4 1.63 -10.98 7.33
C LEU A 4 2.62 -12.05 7.75
N PRO A 5 2.52 -13.26 7.17
CA PRO A 5 3.51 -14.29 7.42
C PRO A 5 4.91 -13.84 7.01
N ALA A 6 5.92 -14.47 7.60
CA ALA A 6 7.30 -14.24 7.19
C ALA A 6 7.45 -14.55 5.70
N ASN A 7 8.31 -13.80 5.02
CA ASN A 7 8.58 -13.94 3.59
C ASN A 7 7.44 -13.50 2.68
N THR A 8 6.39 -12.89 3.23
CA THR A 8 5.35 -12.30 2.39
C THR A 8 5.91 -11.05 1.72
N ARG A 9 5.75 -10.99 0.42
CA ARG A 9 6.15 -9.82 -0.34
C ARG A 9 4.97 -8.91 -0.57
N VAL A 10 5.23 -7.61 -0.61
CA VAL A 10 4.21 -6.61 -0.90
C VAL A 10 4.64 -5.88 -2.16
N TRP A 11 3.77 -5.89 -3.16
CA TRP A 11 4.03 -5.25 -4.44
C TRP A 11 3.04 -4.13 -4.67
N LEU A 12 3.55 -2.96 -5.05
CA LEU A 12 2.71 -1.84 -5.47
C LEU A 12 2.76 -1.75 -6.98
N ALA A 13 1.61 -1.84 -7.63
CA ALA A 13 1.52 -1.69 -9.07
C ALA A 13 1.84 -0.25 -9.47
N ALA A 14 2.69 -0.10 -10.50
CA ALA A 14 3.02 1.23 -11.01
C ALA A 14 1.81 1.86 -11.69
N GLY A 15 1.74 3.18 -11.64
CA GLY A 15 0.68 3.93 -12.31
C GLY A 15 -0.65 3.85 -11.59
N HIS A 16 -1.70 4.20 -12.32
CA HIS A 16 -3.04 4.27 -11.75
C HIS A 16 -3.83 3.05 -12.14
N THR A 17 -4.67 2.59 -11.23
CA THR A 17 -5.59 1.48 -11.47
C THR A 17 -7.02 2.01 -11.40
N ASP A 18 -7.87 1.50 -12.26
CA ASP A 18 -9.30 1.82 -12.20
C ASP A 18 -9.88 1.23 -10.92
N MET A 19 -10.27 2.08 -9.99
CA MET A 19 -10.75 1.68 -8.67
C MET A 19 -12.13 1.04 -8.69
N ARG A 20 -12.76 0.93 -9.86
CA ARG A 20 -14.00 0.16 -10.00
C ARG A 20 -13.73 -1.34 -10.10
N ARG A 21 -12.48 -1.74 -10.34
CA ARG A 21 -12.12 -3.16 -10.42
C ARG A 21 -12.25 -3.81 -9.05
N GLY A 22 -12.82 -5.01 -9.05
CA GLY A 22 -12.93 -5.84 -7.85
C GLY A 22 -11.97 -7.02 -7.91
N PHE A 23 -12.35 -8.12 -7.27
CA PHE A 23 -11.50 -9.30 -7.15
C PHE A 23 -10.94 -9.78 -8.49
N ASP A 24 -11.81 -10.04 -9.44
CA ASP A 24 -11.38 -10.63 -10.71
C ASP A 24 -10.57 -9.68 -11.57
N GLY A 25 -10.99 -8.43 -11.63
CA GLY A 25 -10.27 -7.43 -12.40
C GLY A 25 -8.88 -7.16 -11.86
N LEU A 26 -8.74 -7.09 -10.52
CA LEU A 26 -7.44 -6.87 -9.90
C LEU A 26 -6.57 -8.12 -10.01
N ALA A 27 -7.15 -9.32 -9.84
CA ALA A 27 -6.40 -10.56 -10.03
C ALA A 27 -5.86 -10.67 -11.46
N ALA A 28 -6.67 -10.29 -12.44
CA ALA A 28 -6.23 -10.28 -13.83
C ALA A 28 -5.06 -9.31 -14.05
N MET A 29 -5.08 -8.16 -13.40
CA MET A 29 -3.97 -7.21 -13.46
C MET A 29 -2.69 -7.77 -12.85
N VAL A 30 -2.81 -8.49 -11.75
CA VAL A 30 -1.64 -9.15 -11.14
C VAL A 30 -1.00 -10.09 -12.15
N GLN A 31 -1.81 -10.88 -12.86
CA GLN A 31 -1.30 -11.83 -13.83
C GLN A 31 -0.70 -11.16 -15.05
N THR A 32 -1.35 -10.15 -15.59
CA THR A 32 -0.96 -9.58 -16.88
C THR A 32 0.01 -8.42 -16.74
N ALA A 33 -0.26 -7.47 -15.86
CA ALA A 33 0.56 -6.27 -15.71
C ALA A 33 1.76 -6.50 -14.81
N LEU A 34 1.60 -7.28 -13.75
CA LEU A 34 2.68 -7.53 -12.81
C LEU A 34 3.38 -8.86 -13.06
N GLU A 35 2.77 -9.72 -13.89
CA GLU A 35 3.31 -11.04 -14.21
C GLU A 35 3.57 -11.86 -12.95
N GLU A 36 2.62 -11.77 -12.02
CA GLU A 36 2.67 -12.48 -10.75
C GLU A 36 1.43 -13.35 -10.58
N ASN A 37 1.49 -14.23 -9.59
CA ASN A 37 0.37 -15.10 -9.29
C ASN A 37 -0.48 -14.48 -8.18
N PRO A 38 -1.74 -14.11 -8.46
CA PRO A 38 -2.58 -13.50 -7.42
C PRO A 38 -2.91 -14.46 -6.27
N PHE A 39 -2.69 -15.77 -6.46
CA PHE A 39 -2.94 -16.77 -5.42
C PHE A 39 -1.66 -17.16 -4.67
N SER A 40 -0.60 -16.40 -4.84
CA SER A 40 0.70 -16.73 -4.23
C SER A 40 0.75 -16.50 -2.71
N GLY A 41 -0.19 -15.77 -2.16
CA GLY A 41 -0.13 -15.34 -0.77
C GLY A 41 0.59 -14.00 -0.59
N HIS A 42 1.20 -13.49 -1.63
CA HIS A 42 1.80 -12.16 -1.59
C HIS A 42 0.71 -11.09 -1.70
N VAL A 43 1.06 -9.87 -1.33
CA VAL A 43 0.13 -8.77 -1.22
C VAL A 43 0.33 -7.82 -2.39
N PHE A 44 -0.77 -7.42 -3.02
CA PHE A 44 -0.72 -6.53 -4.18
C PHE A 44 -1.51 -5.27 -3.88
N VAL A 45 -0.88 -4.12 -4.08
CA VAL A 45 -1.41 -2.80 -3.72
C VAL A 45 -1.64 -2.00 -4.99
N PHE A 46 -2.79 -1.35 -5.07
CA PHE A 46 -3.19 -0.58 -6.25
C PHE A 46 -3.59 0.83 -5.84
N ARG A 47 -3.18 1.78 -6.68
CA ARG A 47 -3.40 3.19 -6.46
C ARG A 47 -4.45 3.72 -7.42
N GLY A 48 -5.44 4.44 -6.91
CA GLY A 48 -6.42 5.14 -7.74
C GLY A 48 -5.83 6.42 -8.32
N ARG A 49 -6.50 6.92 -9.37
CA ARG A 49 -6.01 8.09 -10.10
C ARG A 49 -5.78 9.30 -9.22
N ARG A 50 -6.71 9.60 -8.32
CA ARG A 50 -6.59 10.78 -7.47
C ARG A 50 -5.65 10.60 -6.31
N GLY A 51 -5.22 9.37 -6.06
CA GLY A 51 -4.33 9.07 -4.95
C GLY A 51 -5.00 8.98 -3.58
N ASP A 52 -6.32 9.09 -3.51
CA ASP A 52 -7.07 9.03 -2.25
C ASP A 52 -7.70 7.67 -1.98
N ILE A 53 -7.60 6.73 -2.93
CA ILE A 53 -8.11 5.37 -2.76
C ILE A 53 -6.96 4.39 -2.94
N VAL A 54 -6.88 3.44 -2.02
CA VAL A 54 -5.97 2.31 -2.11
C VAL A 54 -6.79 1.03 -2.08
N LYS A 55 -6.41 0.05 -2.88
CA LYS A 55 -6.95 -1.29 -2.78
C LYS A 55 -5.81 -2.26 -2.59
N VAL A 56 -6.04 -3.28 -1.77
CA VAL A 56 -5.04 -4.28 -1.43
C VAL A 56 -5.67 -5.65 -1.63
N LEU A 57 -5.02 -6.49 -2.43
CA LEU A 57 -5.52 -7.82 -2.79
C LEU A 57 -4.51 -8.87 -2.33
N TRP A 58 -4.98 -9.92 -1.68
CA TRP A 58 -4.14 -11.06 -1.32
C TRP A 58 -4.98 -12.32 -1.19
N PHE A 59 -4.31 -13.46 -1.30
CA PHE A 59 -4.93 -14.76 -1.11
C PHE A 59 -4.51 -15.30 0.26
N ASP A 60 -5.49 -15.69 1.08
CA ASP A 60 -5.23 -16.11 2.45
C ASP A 60 -5.29 -17.63 2.63
N ASP A 61 -5.02 -18.39 1.55
CA ASP A 61 -5.09 -19.82 1.46
C ASP A 61 -6.52 -20.37 1.34
N GLN A 62 -7.51 -19.53 1.49
CA GLN A 62 -8.90 -19.95 1.41
C GLN A 62 -9.65 -19.12 0.36
N GLY A 63 -9.37 -17.86 0.27
CA GLY A 63 -10.05 -16.98 -0.68
C GLY A 63 -9.25 -15.73 -0.96
N LEU A 64 -9.64 -15.03 -2.01
CA LEU A 64 -9.08 -13.71 -2.29
C LEU A 64 -9.69 -12.71 -1.34
N CYS A 65 -8.83 -11.93 -0.71
CA CYS A 65 -9.23 -10.87 0.20
C CYS A 65 -8.97 -9.52 -0.46
N LEU A 66 -9.89 -8.62 -0.31
CA LEU A 66 -9.77 -7.28 -0.88
C LEU A 66 -10.07 -6.25 0.19
N PHE A 67 -9.09 -5.39 0.45
CA PHE A 67 -9.24 -4.27 1.35
C PHE A 67 -9.25 -3.00 0.51
N ALA A 68 -10.15 -2.07 0.83
CA ALA A 68 -10.20 -0.78 0.16
C ALA A 68 -10.34 0.32 1.20
N LYS A 69 -9.60 1.40 1.01
CA LYS A 69 -9.68 2.56 1.89
C LYS A 69 -9.64 3.82 1.05
N ARG A 70 -10.58 4.74 1.34
CA ARG A 70 -10.59 6.07 0.73
C ARG A 70 -10.40 7.09 1.83
N LEU A 71 -9.40 7.96 1.65
CA LEU A 71 -9.23 9.08 2.57
C LEU A 71 -10.31 10.12 2.28
N GLU A 72 -10.95 10.60 3.32
CA GLU A 72 -11.98 11.62 3.16
C GLU A 72 -11.37 12.99 2.91
N ARG A 73 -10.10 13.18 3.26
CA ARG A 73 -9.36 14.39 2.98
C ARG A 73 -7.95 14.03 2.56
N GLY A 74 -7.44 14.73 1.55
CA GLY A 74 -6.09 14.53 1.06
C GLY A 74 -5.91 13.23 0.30
N HIS A 75 -4.69 12.78 0.25
CA HIS A 75 -4.35 11.57 -0.47
C HIS A 75 -3.22 10.85 0.25
N PHE A 76 -3.06 9.57 -0.08
CA PHE A 76 -1.95 8.78 0.45
C PHE A 76 -0.62 9.28 -0.11
N VAL A 77 0.46 8.96 0.57
CA VAL A 77 1.80 9.30 0.08
C VAL A 77 2.30 8.09 -0.71
N TRP A 78 2.34 8.25 -2.02
CA TRP A 78 2.68 7.15 -2.93
C TRP A 78 4.14 7.21 -3.33
N PRO A 79 4.83 6.06 -3.38
CA PRO A 79 6.16 6.03 -3.96
C PRO A 79 6.07 6.24 -5.46
N GLN A 80 7.15 6.76 -6.03
CA GLN A 80 7.20 6.90 -7.47
C GLN A 80 7.54 5.55 -8.07
N ALA A 81 6.71 5.13 -9.02
CA ALA A 81 6.93 3.90 -9.75
C ALA A 81 6.63 4.18 -11.22
N THR A 82 7.61 4.00 -12.07
CA THR A 82 7.47 4.34 -13.48
C THR A 82 7.02 3.15 -14.32
N SER A 83 7.29 1.94 -13.89
CA SER A 83 6.88 0.75 -14.63
C SER A 83 6.87 -0.46 -13.70
N GLY A 84 6.06 -1.45 -14.04
CA GLY A 84 6.02 -2.71 -13.33
C GLY A 84 5.47 -2.60 -11.92
N ALA A 85 6.25 -3.01 -10.96
CA ALA A 85 5.86 -3.02 -9.57
C ALA A 85 7.00 -2.57 -8.67
N VAL A 86 6.65 -1.97 -7.54
CA VAL A 86 7.61 -1.54 -6.52
C VAL A 86 7.40 -2.41 -5.29
N SER A 87 8.51 -2.91 -4.75
CA SER A 87 8.45 -3.72 -3.53
C SER A 87 8.36 -2.82 -2.31
N LEU A 88 7.45 -3.14 -1.41
CA LEU A 88 7.31 -2.45 -0.12
C LEU A 88 7.58 -3.44 0.99
N THR A 89 8.11 -2.94 2.10
CA THR A 89 8.15 -3.75 3.32
C THR A 89 6.76 -3.75 3.97
N PRO A 90 6.46 -4.73 4.82
CA PRO A 90 5.20 -4.69 5.57
C PRO A 90 5.05 -3.41 6.39
N ALA A 91 6.14 -2.89 6.95
CA ALA A 91 6.10 -1.63 7.70
C ALA A 91 5.74 -0.46 6.80
N GLN A 92 6.30 -0.41 5.59
CA GLN A 92 5.97 0.64 4.62
C GLN A 92 4.50 0.55 4.20
N LEU A 93 3.98 -0.65 4.02
CA LEU A 93 2.57 -0.83 3.71
C LEU A 93 1.70 -0.28 4.83
N SER A 94 2.03 -0.59 6.07
CA SER A 94 1.26 -0.10 7.22
C SER A 94 1.24 1.43 7.25
N MET A 95 2.39 2.06 7.06
CA MET A 95 2.47 3.53 7.04
C MET A 95 1.70 4.12 5.86
N LEU A 96 1.79 3.50 4.69
CA LEU A 96 1.03 3.93 3.53
C LEU A 96 -0.46 3.93 3.84
N LEU A 97 -0.97 2.84 4.41
CA LEU A 97 -2.40 2.69 4.69
C LEU A 97 -2.88 3.66 5.75
N GLU A 98 -2.01 4.13 6.62
CA GLU A 98 -2.36 5.12 7.63
C GLU A 98 -2.23 6.55 7.14
N GLY A 99 -1.78 6.75 5.92
CA GLY A 99 -1.61 8.08 5.38
C GLY A 99 -0.38 8.80 5.90
N ILE A 100 0.60 8.07 6.42
CA ILE A 100 1.84 8.62 6.96
C ILE A 100 2.87 8.74 5.85
N ASP A 101 3.66 9.80 5.90
CA ASP A 101 4.75 9.96 4.94
C ASP A 101 5.91 9.03 5.32
N TRP A 102 5.89 7.84 4.77
CA TRP A 102 6.86 6.81 5.05
C TRP A 102 8.17 6.97 4.28
N ARG A 103 8.23 7.91 3.32
CA ARG A 103 9.44 8.17 2.56
C ARG A 103 10.49 8.84 3.42
N MET A 104 10.05 9.57 4.44
CA MET A 104 10.93 10.22 5.39
C MET A 104 10.54 9.71 6.76
N PRO A 105 11.03 8.54 7.13
CA PRO A 105 10.68 7.98 8.42
C PRO A 105 11.23 8.87 9.49
N GLN A 106 10.45 9.78 10.00
CA GLN A 106 10.82 10.69 10.89
C GLN A 106 10.92 10.17 12.10
N ARG A 107 11.68 10.51 12.74
CA ARG A 107 11.63 10.28 13.94
C ARG A 107 10.74 11.07 14.42
N THR A 108 9.93 10.89 14.80
CA THR A 108 8.98 11.62 14.95
C THR A 108 8.93 12.50 15.87
N TRP A 109 9.08 12.78 15.93
CA TRP A 109 8.94 13.67 16.52
C TRP A 109 9.15 14.22 16.88
N GLN A 110 9.39 14.29 16.91
CA GLN A 110 9.48 14.81 17.00
C GLN A 110 9.19 15.42 17.45
N PRO A 111 9.82 15.50 17.87
CA PRO A 111 9.48 16.17 18.12
C PRO A 111 9.24 16.83 18.22
N ASP A 112 9.60 16.76 18.41
CA ASP A 112 9.37 17.60 18.24
C ASP A 112 8.99 17.92 18.30
N THR A 113 9.40 17.76 18.72
CA THR A 113 9.05 18.27 18.58
C THR A 113 8.91 18.58 18.88
N LEU A 114 9.33 18.30 19.67
CA LEU A 114 9.31 18.80 19.82
C LEU A 114 9.43 19.26 20.07
N PRO A 115 9.49 18.98 20.40
CA PRO A 115 9.59 19.60 20.53
C PRO A 115 9.76 19.84 20.69
N SER A 116 9.78 19.58 21.44
CA SER A 116 9.93 19.89 21.37
C SER A 116 10.00 20.15 21.59
N PRO A 117 10.13 20.00 22.08
CA PRO A 117 10.07 20.33 22.23
C PRO A 117 10.05 20.54 22.46
N GLN A 118 9.93 20.09 22.62
CA GLN A 118 9.84 20.32 22.57
C GLN A 118 9.83 20.50 22.64
N ILE A 119 9.99 20.19 23.39
CA ILE A 119 9.94 20.43 23.35
C ILE A 119 10.05 20.79 23.62
N ALA A 120 10.14 20.20 23.98
CA ALA A 120 10.03 20.72 23.88
C ALA A 120 10.15 20.95 23.97
N ALA A 121 10.23 20.11 24.09
CA ALA A 121 10.05 20.61 23.78
C ALA A 121 10.10 20.94 23.67
#